data_3a61bd93a64016df4a0dd46da1525b80
#
_entry.id   3a61bd93a64016df4a0dd46da1525b80
#
_cell.length_a   1.000
_cell.length_b   1.000
_cell.length_c   1.000
_cell.angle_alpha   90.00
_cell.angle_beta   90.00
_cell.angle_gamma   90.00
#
_symmetry.space_group_name_H-M   'P 1'
#
loop_
_entity.id
_entity.type
_entity.pdbx_description
1 polymer ?
#
loop_
_entity_poly.entity_id
_entity_poly.type
_entity_poly.pdbx_seq_one_letter_code
_entity_poly.pdbx_strand_id
1 'polypeptide(L)'
;MKRIICEVEKCLGCKACQIACAVEHSASKDLVQAIAEVPRPGYRVMVEYVEQMPIPLQCRHCDDAPCVRVCPTHCLTKEGDEGWVLADRDKCIGCMWCVMVCPFGAARMRKSDKVVLKCDLCVDRQSQGLEPACVAACPTHCLRFKTVEDIARDKRLSTAREVLAGKLPVSSGQG
;
A
#
# COMPACT_ATOMS: atom_id res chain seq x y z
N MET A 1 5.54 10.26 -9.68
CA MET A 1 4.70 9.66 -8.60
C MET A 1 5.31 8.35 -8.11
N LYS A 2 5.58 8.22 -6.80
CA LYS A 2 6.04 6.96 -6.18
C LYS A 2 4.87 6.08 -5.78
N ARG A 3 5.01 4.77 -5.92
CA ARG A 3 4.00 3.76 -5.54
C ARG A 3 4.66 2.62 -4.75
N ILE A 4 3.89 2.00 -3.86
CA ILE A 4 4.31 0.74 -3.24
C ILE A 4 3.96 -0.39 -4.20
N ILE A 5 4.98 -1.13 -4.62
CA ILE A 5 4.85 -2.33 -5.44
C ILE A 5 5.19 -3.57 -4.63
N CYS A 6 4.69 -4.71 -5.07
CA CYS A 6 4.97 -6.00 -4.46
C CYS A 6 5.57 -6.96 -5.49
N GLU A 7 6.73 -7.52 -5.18
CA GLU A 7 7.31 -8.67 -5.87
C GLU A 7 6.82 -9.93 -5.14
N VAL A 8 5.68 -10.47 -5.58
CA VAL A 8 4.91 -11.50 -4.85
C VAL A 8 5.76 -12.72 -4.55
N GLU A 9 6.62 -13.13 -5.47
CA GLU A 9 7.50 -14.30 -5.36
C GLU A 9 8.46 -14.22 -4.15
N LYS A 10 8.71 -13.02 -3.64
CA LYS A 10 9.56 -12.77 -2.49
C LYS A 10 8.79 -12.67 -1.18
N CYS A 11 7.47 -12.70 -1.21
CA CYS A 11 6.66 -12.54 -0.02
C CYS A 11 6.63 -13.84 0.80
N LEU A 12 7.05 -13.76 2.07
CA LEU A 12 7.01 -14.90 3.00
C LEU A 12 5.71 -14.96 3.83
N GLY A 13 4.80 -14.02 3.66
CA GLY A 13 3.59 -13.96 4.48
C GLY A 13 3.83 -13.64 5.97
N CYS A 14 5.01 -13.15 6.33
CA CYS A 14 5.44 -12.91 7.73
C CYS A 14 4.65 -11.81 8.46
N LYS A 15 3.85 -11.00 7.75
CA LYS A 15 3.03 -9.90 8.27
C LYS A 15 3.79 -8.77 8.98
N ALA A 16 5.14 -8.72 8.89
CA ALA A 16 5.93 -7.61 9.44
C ALA A 16 5.45 -6.24 8.92
N CYS A 17 5.04 -6.17 7.65
CA CYS A 17 4.46 -4.97 7.05
C CYS A 17 3.15 -4.53 7.74
N GLN A 18 2.29 -5.46 8.18
CA GLN A 18 1.06 -5.15 8.91
C GLN A 18 1.37 -4.62 10.30
N ILE A 19 2.31 -5.25 11.01
CA ILE A 19 2.74 -4.82 12.35
C ILE A 19 3.36 -3.42 12.27
N ALA A 20 4.32 -3.21 11.39
CA ALA A 20 4.97 -1.91 11.21
C ALA A 20 3.97 -0.82 10.81
N CYS A 21 3.00 -1.13 9.95
CA CYS A 21 1.94 -0.20 9.58
C CYS A 21 1.04 0.15 10.77
N ALA A 22 0.69 -0.82 11.62
CA ALA A 22 -0.10 -0.57 12.82
C ALA A 22 0.66 0.31 13.82
N VAL A 23 1.92 0.01 14.06
CA VAL A 23 2.80 0.77 14.96
C VAL A 23 2.98 2.20 14.46
N GLU A 24 3.27 2.40 13.18
CA GLU A 24 3.43 3.75 12.61
C GLU A 24 2.18 4.62 12.81
N HIS A 25 1.00 4.00 12.81
CA HIS A 25 -0.28 4.69 12.97
C HIS A 25 -0.88 4.55 14.37
N SER A 26 -0.08 4.13 15.33
CA SER A 26 -0.40 4.18 16.76
C SER A 26 -0.09 5.57 17.33
N ALA A 27 -0.63 5.86 18.51
CA ALA A 27 -0.34 7.10 19.20
C ALA A 27 1.10 7.11 19.75
N SER A 28 1.55 5.95 20.25
CA SER A 28 2.87 5.78 20.87
C SER A 28 4.01 5.63 19.86
N LYS A 29 3.71 5.13 18.63
CA LYS A 29 4.71 4.70 17.62
C LYS A 29 5.73 3.69 18.17
N ASP A 30 5.40 3.03 19.25
CA ASP A 30 6.18 1.97 19.90
C ASP A 30 5.41 0.66 19.89
N LEU A 31 6.09 -0.45 19.56
CA LEU A 31 5.43 -1.75 19.39
C LEU A 31 4.77 -2.25 20.69
N VAL A 32 5.46 -2.11 21.82
CA VAL A 32 4.98 -2.64 23.10
C VAL A 32 3.79 -1.82 23.60
N GLN A 33 3.90 -0.50 23.50
CA GLN A 33 2.82 0.40 23.91
C GLN A 33 1.61 0.31 22.98
N ALA A 34 1.82 0.18 21.66
CA ALA A 34 0.75 0.06 20.68
C ALA A 34 -0.16 -1.17 20.91
N ILE A 35 0.37 -2.25 21.49
CA ILE A 35 -0.42 -3.43 21.85
C ILE A 35 -1.44 -3.10 22.95
N ALA A 36 -1.09 -2.22 23.87
CA ALA A 36 -1.93 -1.81 25.00
C ALA A 36 -2.88 -0.65 24.68
N GLU A 37 -2.75 0.00 23.52
CA GLU A 37 -3.61 1.11 23.12
C GLU A 37 -5.07 0.71 22.94
N VAL A 38 -5.98 1.60 23.39
CA VAL A 38 -7.44 1.47 23.20
C VAL A 38 -7.96 2.74 22.53
N PRO A 39 -8.51 2.66 21.33
CA PRO A 39 -8.61 1.47 20.47
C PRO A 39 -7.26 1.02 19.90
N ARG A 40 -7.10 -0.29 19.66
CA ARG A 40 -5.88 -0.80 19.04
C ARG A 40 -5.62 -0.16 17.68
N PRO A 41 -4.36 0.18 17.36
CA PRO A 41 -4.01 0.78 16.07
C PRO A 41 -4.31 -0.20 14.93
N GLY A 42 -4.83 0.34 13.84
CA GLY A 42 -5.20 -0.45 12.67
C GLY A 42 -4.14 -0.39 11.57
N TYR A 43 -3.72 -1.55 11.07
CA TYR A 43 -2.88 -1.62 9.86
C TYR A 43 -3.69 -1.27 8.60
N ARG A 44 -3.02 -0.78 7.56
CA ARG A 44 -3.59 -0.31 6.30
C ARG A 44 -3.06 -1.08 5.08
N VAL A 45 -2.19 -2.06 5.30
CA VAL A 45 -1.76 -3.09 4.35
C VAL A 45 -2.29 -4.43 4.84
N MET A 46 -2.80 -5.25 3.94
CA MET A 46 -3.37 -6.56 4.25
C MET A 46 -2.58 -7.63 3.51
N VAL A 47 -2.19 -8.70 4.20
CA VAL A 47 -1.59 -9.88 3.57
C VAL A 47 -2.70 -10.91 3.41
N GLU A 48 -3.16 -11.07 2.18
CA GLU A 48 -4.13 -12.08 1.79
C GLU A 48 -3.43 -13.31 1.23
N TYR A 49 -4.10 -14.45 1.27
CA TYR A 49 -3.57 -15.70 0.75
C TYR A 49 -4.46 -16.18 -0.40
N VAL A 50 -3.87 -16.35 -1.57
CA VAL A 50 -4.53 -16.93 -2.74
C VAL A 50 -3.72 -18.16 -3.15
N GLU A 51 -4.35 -19.34 -3.16
CA GLU A 51 -3.66 -20.60 -3.49
C GLU A 51 -2.35 -20.80 -2.71
N GLN A 52 -2.36 -20.48 -1.43
CA GLN A 52 -1.22 -20.51 -0.50
C GLN A 52 -0.14 -19.44 -0.73
N MET A 53 -0.29 -18.60 -1.75
CA MET A 53 0.63 -17.48 -2.00
C MET A 53 0.22 -16.25 -1.20
N PRO A 54 1.10 -15.70 -0.35
CA PRO A 54 0.83 -14.49 0.41
C PRO A 54 0.99 -13.24 -0.47
N ILE A 55 -0.02 -12.38 -0.50
CA ILE A 55 -0.02 -11.17 -1.31
C ILE A 55 -0.34 -9.96 -0.43
N PRO A 56 0.59 -9.05 -0.17
CA PRO A 56 0.32 -7.80 0.54
C PRO A 56 -0.43 -6.82 -0.37
N LEU A 57 -1.59 -6.40 0.08
CA LEU A 57 -2.48 -5.48 -0.61
C LEU A 57 -2.66 -4.20 0.20
N GLN A 58 -2.57 -3.05 -0.47
CA GLN A 58 -2.83 -1.73 0.08
C GLN A 58 -3.51 -0.83 -0.94
N CYS A 59 -3.92 0.37 -0.52
CA CYS A 59 -4.50 1.35 -1.42
C CYS A 59 -3.58 1.67 -2.60
N ARG A 60 -4.15 1.71 -3.81
CA ARG A 60 -3.42 2.02 -5.06
C ARG A 60 -3.33 3.51 -5.34
N HIS A 61 -4.01 4.36 -4.57
CA HIS A 61 -4.07 5.81 -4.81
C HIS A 61 -4.43 6.12 -6.27
N CYS A 62 -5.59 5.60 -6.70
CA CYS A 62 -6.06 5.66 -8.09
C CYS A 62 -6.10 7.08 -8.63
N ASP A 63 -5.82 7.25 -9.92
CA ASP A 63 -5.93 8.56 -10.59
C ASP A 63 -7.39 8.98 -10.68
N ASP A 64 -8.29 8.09 -11.13
CA ASP A 64 -9.73 8.22 -10.95
C ASP A 64 -10.13 7.42 -9.69
N ALA A 65 -10.26 8.12 -8.57
CA ALA A 65 -10.49 7.53 -7.26
C ALA A 65 -12.00 7.45 -6.95
N PRO A 66 -12.67 6.29 -7.13
CA PRO A 66 -14.12 6.17 -6.85
C PRO A 66 -14.46 6.52 -5.41
N CYS A 67 -13.59 6.18 -4.47
CA CYS A 67 -13.78 6.47 -3.05
C CYS A 67 -13.79 7.96 -2.71
N VAL A 68 -13.08 8.79 -3.49
CA VAL A 68 -13.14 10.26 -3.36
C VAL A 68 -14.47 10.78 -3.88
N ARG A 69 -14.89 10.32 -5.06
CA ARG A 69 -16.15 10.77 -5.71
C ARG A 69 -17.39 10.50 -4.88
N VAL A 70 -17.42 9.38 -4.17
CA VAL A 70 -18.61 8.98 -3.39
C VAL A 70 -18.60 9.49 -1.95
N CYS A 71 -17.53 10.17 -1.51
CA CYS A 71 -17.43 10.63 -0.13
C CYS A 71 -18.30 11.87 0.12
N PRO A 72 -19.43 11.77 0.86
CA PRO A 72 -20.37 12.88 1.00
C PRO A 72 -19.83 14.03 1.84
N THR A 73 -18.85 13.76 2.71
CA THR A 73 -18.23 14.75 3.60
C THR A 73 -16.87 15.22 3.12
N HIS A 74 -16.44 14.78 1.94
CA HIS A 74 -15.07 15.02 1.44
C HIS A 74 -13.97 14.64 2.45
N CYS A 75 -14.24 13.62 3.29
CA CYS A 75 -13.23 13.01 4.15
C CYS A 75 -12.07 12.44 3.32
N LEU A 76 -12.36 11.91 2.13
CA LEU A 76 -11.36 11.43 1.19
C LEU A 76 -11.14 12.47 0.11
N THR A 77 -9.89 12.89 -0.05
CA THR A 77 -9.46 13.91 -1.03
C THR A 77 -8.23 13.42 -1.77
N LYS A 78 -8.00 13.99 -2.95
CA LYS A 78 -6.70 13.87 -3.64
C LYS A 78 -5.85 15.07 -3.28
N GLU A 79 -4.64 14.82 -2.82
CA GLU A 79 -3.76 15.87 -2.31
C GLU A 79 -2.37 15.81 -2.95
N GLY A 80 -1.75 16.98 -3.02
CA GLY A 80 -0.42 17.18 -3.57
C GLY A 80 -0.33 16.94 -5.08
N ASP A 81 0.81 17.29 -5.66
CA ASP A 81 1.11 17.10 -7.10
C ASP A 81 1.17 15.60 -7.45
N GLU A 82 1.46 14.76 -6.48
CA GLU A 82 1.47 13.30 -6.60
C GLU A 82 0.06 12.68 -6.64
N GLY A 83 -0.99 13.47 -6.38
CA GLY A 83 -2.38 13.04 -6.42
C GLY A 83 -2.72 11.92 -5.42
N TRP A 84 -2.11 11.93 -4.24
CA TRP A 84 -2.36 10.92 -3.22
C TRP A 84 -3.77 11.04 -2.67
N VAL A 85 -4.46 9.91 -2.54
CA VAL A 85 -5.76 9.89 -1.88
C VAL A 85 -5.53 9.81 -0.38
N LEU A 86 -5.84 10.86 0.34
CA LEU A 86 -5.71 10.94 1.80
C LEU A 86 -7.09 10.96 2.46
N ALA A 87 -7.12 10.74 3.76
CA ALA A 87 -8.34 10.70 4.55
C ALA A 87 -8.22 11.66 5.75
N ASP A 88 -9.04 12.70 5.75
CA ASP A 88 -9.30 13.52 6.92
C ASP A 88 -10.30 12.78 7.82
N ARG A 89 -9.79 12.18 8.89
CA ARG A 89 -10.58 11.30 9.74
C ARG A 89 -11.65 12.03 10.54
N ASP A 90 -11.46 13.31 10.81
CA ASP A 90 -12.41 14.13 11.59
C ASP A 90 -13.69 14.42 10.79
N LYS A 91 -13.60 14.39 9.46
CA LYS A 91 -14.75 14.49 8.55
C LYS A 91 -15.47 13.17 8.30
N CYS A 92 -14.95 12.04 8.80
CA CYS A 92 -15.51 10.73 8.48
C CYS A 92 -16.77 10.44 9.29
N ILE A 93 -17.90 10.24 8.62
CA ILE A 93 -19.20 9.89 9.23
C ILE A 93 -19.47 8.37 9.25
N GLY A 94 -18.53 7.55 8.79
CA GLY A 94 -18.69 6.10 8.83
C GLY A 94 -19.68 5.48 7.85
N CYS A 95 -20.03 6.16 6.77
CA CYS A 95 -21.06 5.72 5.80
C CYS A 95 -20.69 4.48 4.98
N MET A 96 -19.43 4.03 4.99
CA MET A 96 -18.87 2.86 4.30
C MET A 96 -18.87 2.90 2.76
N TRP A 97 -19.35 3.94 2.12
CA TRP A 97 -19.41 4.00 0.63
C TRP A 97 -18.04 3.80 0.00
N CYS A 98 -16.98 4.38 0.60
CA CYS A 98 -15.61 4.19 0.13
C CYS A 98 -15.13 2.73 0.19
N VAL A 99 -15.64 1.95 1.13
CA VAL A 99 -15.36 0.51 1.24
C VAL A 99 -16.08 -0.25 0.12
N MET A 100 -17.33 0.08 -0.14
CA MET A 100 -18.16 -0.60 -1.14
C MET A 100 -17.67 -0.37 -2.57
N VAL A 101 -17.22 0.84 -2.88
CA VAL A 101 -16.79 1.18 -4.25
C VAL A 101 -15.32 0.89 -4.54
N CYS A 102 -14.52 0.51 -3.54
CA CYS A 102 -13.10 0.26 -3.75
C CYS A 102 -12.89 -1.04 -4.54
N PRO A 103 -12.38 -0.99 -5.79
CA PRO A 103 -12.20 -2.21 -6.59
C PRO A 103 -11.09 -3.12 -6.05
N PHE A 104 -10.26 -2.59 -5.14
CA PHE A 104 -9.13 -3.32 -4.53
C PHE A 104 -9.40 -3.78 -3.10
N GLY A 105 -10.59 -3.52 -2.54
CA GLY A 105 -10.89 -3.81 -1.14
C GLY A 105 -9.94 -3.15 -0.11
N ALA A 106 -9.22 -2.11 -0.52
CA ALA A 106 -8.15 -1.52 0.28
C ALA A 106 -8.62 -0.49 1.31
N ALA A 107 -9.89 -0.07 1.26
CA ALA A 107 -10.52 0.75 2.27
C ALA A 107 -11.26 -0.14 3.27
N ARG A 108 -11.08 0.11 4.56
CA ARG A 108 -11.77 -0.61 5.64
C ARG A 108 -12.29 0.38 6.66
N MET A 109 -13.23 -0.06 7.49
CA MET A 109 -13.69 0.74 8.64
C MET A 109 -13.08 0.21 9.93
N ARG A 110 -12.60 1.11 10.77
CA ARG A 110 -12.24 0.76 12.14
C ARG A 110 -13.53 0.55 12.95
N LYS A 111 -13.61 -0.60 13.65
CA LYS A 111 -14.84 -1.00 14.33
C LYS A 111 -15.15 -0.12 15.55
N SER A 112 -14.14 0.41 16.22
CA SER A 112 -14.28 1.18 17.47
C SER A 112 -14.96 2.54 17.28
N ASP A 113 -14.58 3.28 16.23
CA ASP A 113 -15.02 4.66 15.98
C ASP A 113 -15.65 4.87 14.60
N LYS A 114 -15.80 3.78 13.83
CA LYS A 114 -16.38 3.80 12.48
C LYS A 114 -15.68 4.76 11.52
N VAL A 115 -14.39 4.99 11.70
CA VAL A 115 -13.57 5.83 10.80
C VAL A 115 -12.88 4.99 9.75
N VAL A 116 -12.75 5.54 8.54
CA VAL A 116 -12.08 4.85 7.43
C VAL A 116 -10.59 4.64 7.73
N LEU A 117 -10.14 3.40 7.48
CA LEU A 117 -8.74 3.01 7.47
C LEU A 117 -8.33 2.69 6.02
N LYS A 118 -7.40 3.45 5.49
CA LYS A 118 -6.78 3.19 4.19
C LYS A 118 -5.32 3.67 4.20
N CYS A 119 -4.51 3.08 3.35
CA CYS A 119 -3.10 3.50 3.20
C CYS A 119 -3.03 4.98 2.83
N ASP A 120 -2.16 5.72 3.48
CA ASP A 120 -1.82 7.11 3.25
C ASP A 120 -0.38 7.28 2.75
N LEU A 121 0.28 6.18 2.38
CA LEU A 121 1.70 6.12 1.98
C LEU A 121 2.66 6.59 3.07
N CYS A 122 2.21 6.70 4.32
CA CYS A 122 2.98 7.24 5.44
C CYS A 122 3.57 8.62 5.10
N VAL A 123 2.72 9.57 4.66
CA VAL A 123 3.14 10.92 4.20
C VAL A 123 4.02 11.62 5.24
N ASP A 124 3.74 11.45 6.53
CA ASP A 124 4.54 12.02 7.61
C ASP A 124 5.97 11.48 7.64
N ARG A 125 6.16 10.19 7.35
CA ARG A 125 7.51 9.61 7.22
C ARG A 125 8.22 10.12 5.98
N GLN A 126 7.49 10.24 4.87
CA GLN A 126 8.06 10.74 3.62
C GLN A 126 8.52 12.18 3.74
N SER A 127 7.82 13.03 4.48
CA SER A 127 8.25 14.41 4.76
C SER A 127 9.59 14.47 5.52
N GLN A 128 9.93 13.40 6.23
CA GLN A 128 11.21 13.21 6.94
C GLN A 128 12.26 12.48 6.08
N GLY A 129 12.00 12.22 4.80
CA GLY A 129 12.89 11.50 3.90
C GLY A 129 12.92 9.97 4.13
N LEU A 130 11.99 9.42 4.92
CA LEU A 130 11.91 8.00 5.24
C LEU A 130 10.94 7.27 4.30
N GLU A 131 11.19 5.99 4.06
CA GLU A 131 10.26 5.13 3.32
C GLU A 131 9.01 4.79 4.14
N PRO A 132 7.89 4.42 3.48
CA PRO A 132 6.72 3.89 4.18
C PRO A 132 7.08 2.75 5.13
N ALA A 133 6.49 2.72 6.32
CA ALA A 133 6.83 1.77 7.38
C ALA A 133 6.75 0.29 6.94
N CYS A 134 5.77 -0.06 6.11
CA CYS A 134 5.60 -1.42 5.58
C CYS A 134 6.72 -1.82 4.60
N VAL A 135 7.29 -0.86 3.87
CA VAL A 135 8.42 -1.09 2.96
C VAL A 135 9.70 -1.28 3.76
N ALA A 136 9.98 -0.35 4.68
CA ALA A 136 11.16 -0.41 5.53
C ALA A 136 11.25 -1.68 6.40
N ALA A 137 10.09 -2.19 6.86
CA ALA A 137 10.01 -3.38 7.69
C ALA A 137 9.98 -4.71 6.92
N CYS A 138 10.01 -4.69 5.58
CA CYS A 138 9.91 -5.91 4.80
C CYS A 138 11.26 -6.66 4.74
N PRO A 139 11.41 -7.84 5.40
CA PRO A 139 12.72 -8.51 5.50
C PRO A 139 13.23 -9.06 4.17
N THR A 140 12.32 -9.37 3.24
CA THR A 140 12.67 -9.88 1.91
C THR A 140 12.67 -8.79 0.84
N HIS A 141 12.39 -7.54 1.24
CA HIS A 141 12.22 -6.42 0.31
C HIS A 141 11.24 -6.71 -0.83
N CYS A 142 10.21 -7.55 -0.57
CA CYS A 142 9.15 -7.78 -1.54
C CYS A 142 8.30 -6.52 -1.77
N LEU A 143 8.15 -5.66 -0.73
CA LEU A 143 7.55 -4.35 -0.86
C LEU A 143 8.63 -3.32 -1.18
N ARG A 144 8.40 -2.52 -2.23
CA ARG A 144 9.31 -1.46 -2.66
C ARG A 144 8.53 -0.18 -2.91
N PHE A 145 9.15 0.96 -2.61
CA PHE A 145 8.58 2.28 -2.85
C PHE A 145 9.34 2.96 -3.99
N LYS A 146 8.77 2.94 -5.21
CA LYS A 146 9.43 3.37 -6.45
C LYS A 146 8.52 4.21 -7.33
N THR A 147 9.14 4.97 -8.25
CA THR A 147 8.40 5.63 -9.33
C THR A 147 7.99 4.60 -10.39
N VAL A 148 7.01 4.97 -11.22
CA VAL A 148 6.58 4.13 -12.36
C VAL A 148 7.73 3.93 -13.34
N GLU A 149 8.55 4.96 -13.54
CA GLU A 149 9.73 4.96 -14.40
C GLU A 149 10.80 3.98 -13.89
N ASP A 150 11.07 3.99 -12.56
CA ASP A 150 11.99 3.04 -11.94
C ASP A 150 11.50 1.60 -12.08
N ILE A 151 10.19 1.37 -11.87
CA ILE A 151 9.58 0.05 -12.05
C ILE A 151 9.74 -0.44 -13.49
N ALA A 152 9.45 0.42 -14.45
CA ALA A 152 9.58 0.08 -15.86
C ALA A 152 11.05 -0.20 -16.24
N ARG A 153 12.00 0.58 -15.70
CA ARG A 153 13.43 0.37 -15.88
C ARG A 153 13.89 -0.95 -15.29
N ASP A 154 13.50 -1.27 -14.05
CA ASP A 154 13.85 -2.53 -13.39
C ASP A 154 13.36 -3.74 -14.20
N LYS A 155 12.12 -3.69 -14.71
CA LYS A 155 11.56 -4.74 -15.56
C LYS A 155 12.37 -4.91 -16.85
N ARG A 156 12.70 -3.81 -17.55
CA ARG A 156 13.54 -3.87 -18.76
C ARG A 156 14.89 -4.48 -18.47
N LEU A 157 15.54 -4.12 -17.36
CA LEU A 157 16.83 -4.68 -16.97
C LEU A 157 16.74 -6.17 -16.62
N SER A 158 15.67 -6.59 -15.96
CA SER A 158 15.41 -8.01 -15.67
C SER A 158 15.27 -8.80 -16.98
N THR A 159 14.41 -8.35 -17.88
CA THR A 159 14.20 -8.97 -19.19
C THR A 159 15.49 -9.02 -20.00
N ALA A 160 16.27 -7.93 -20.03
CA ALA A 160 17.55 -7.92 -20.75
C ALA A 160 18.53 -8.96 -20.20
N ARG A 161 18.58 -9.15 -18.88
CA ARG A 161 19.40 -10.20 -18.25
C ARG A 161 18.95 -11.62 -18.65
N GLU A 162 17.64 -11.84 -18.73
CA GLU A 162 17.07 -13.13 -19.14
C GLU A 162 17.35 -13.42 -20.61
N VAL A 163 17.28 -12.41 -21.47
CA VAL A 163 17.69 -12.51 -22.89
C VAL A 163 19.18 -12.86 -23.02
N LEU A 164 20.03 -12.14 -22.29
CA LEU A 164 21.48 -12.43 -22.29
C LEU A 164 21.80 -13.84 -21.77
N ALA A 165 21.00 -14.33 -20.81
CA ALA A 165 21.15 -15.68 -20.28
C ALA A 165 20.53 -16.78 -21.19
N GLY A 166 19.96 -16.43 -22.34
CA GLY A 166 19.28 -17.36 -23.25
C GLY A 166 18.00 -17.98 -22.72
N LYS A 167 17.40 -17.37 -21.67
CA LYS A 167 16.18 -17.87 -21.02
C LYS A 167 14.90 -17.43 -21.72
N LEU A 168 14.95 -16.33 -22.46
CA LEU A 168 13.84 -15.86 -23.29
C LEU A 168 14.22 -16.05 -24.77
N PRO A 169 13.33 -16.67 -25.58
CA PRO A 169 13.55 -16.73 -27.00
C PRO A 169 13.52 -15.31 -27.56
N VAL A 170 14.61 -14.89 -28.17
CA VAL A 170 14.57 -13.76 -29.10
C VAL A 170 13.67 -14.26 -30.23
N SER A 171 12.48 -13.67 -30.40
CA SER A 171 11.65 -14.04 -31.55
C SER A 171 12.47 -13.82 -32.83
N SER A 172 13.02 -14.92 -33.37
CA SER A 172 13.54 -14.91 -34.73
C SER A 172 12.31 -14.61 -35.59
N GLY A 173 12.24 -13.41 -36.12
CA GLY A 173 11.23 -13.06 -37.10
C GLY A 173 11.30 -14.07 -38.24
N GLN A 174 10.29 -14.93 -38.31
CA GLN A 174 10.02 -15.65 -39.52
C GLN A 174 9.29 -14.65 -40.41
N GLY A 175 10.04 -14.15 -41.41
CA GLY A 175 9.52 -13.39 -42.53
C GLY A 175 8.60 -14.21 -43.42
#